data_38e5b868d4812a2f7cc4f646dbf27129
#
_entry.id   38e5b868d4812a2f7cc4f646dbf27129
#
_cell.length_a   1.000
_cell.length_b   1.000
_cell.length_c   1.000
_cell.angle_alpha   90.00
_cell.angle_beta   90.00
_cell.angle_gamma   90.00
#
_symmetry.space_group_name_H-M   'P 1'
#
loop_
_entity.id
_entity.type
_entity.pdbx_description
1 polymer ?
#
loop_
_entity_poly.entity_id
_entity_poly.type
_entity_poly.pdbx_seq_one_letter_code
_entity_poly.pdbx_strand_id
1 'polypeptide(L)'
;TRDPREAPIAVVSAMHEELRALLPQLDDVHRLTRAGREFHHGRLHGRPVVLVLSGIGKVAAATTVALLAAEFGPQSLLFTGVAGGLAPGVRVGDVVLARELLQHDMDASPLFPRYEVPLTGRSRFAADATLSAELARGCEQVLQLPHAALLRFGIAAPRCHAGLVISGDRFVATAAESDALRAALPDALAVEMEGAAVAQVCADFERPFAVLRTVSDRAD
;
A
#
# COMPACT_ATOMS: atom_id res chain seq x y z
N THR A 1 1.02 -30.55 -4.42
CA THR A 1 0.90 -29.38 -3.48
C THR A 1 2.25 -28.70 -3.43
N ARG A 2 2.35 -27.44 -3.85
CA ARG A 2 3.58 -26.63 -3.71
C ARG A 2 3.89 -26.49 -2.21
N ASP A 3 5.17 -26.56 -1.84
CA ASP A 3 5.61 -26.24 -0.47
C ASP A 3 5.18 -24.80 -0.16
N PRO A 4 4.44 -24.54 0.92
CA PRO A 4 4.03 -23.19 1.29
C PRO A 4 5.20 -22.20 1.42
N ARG A 5 6.41 -22.71 1.70
CA ARG A 5 7.65 -21.91 1.77
C ARG A 5 8.20 -21.50 0.41
N GLU A 6 7.73 -22.13 -0.67
CA GLU A 6 8.04 -21.77 -2.06
C GLU A 6 7.03 -20.83 -2.70
N ALA A 7 5.89 -20.55 -2.02
CA ALA A 7 4.96 -19.55 -2.49
C ALA A 7 5.61 -18.16 -2.42
N PRO A 8 5.49 -17.35 -3.49
CA PRO A 8 6.15 -16.04 -3.53
C PRO A 8 5.53 -15.04 -2.57
N ILE A 9 6.31 -14.04 -2.17
CA ILE A 9 5.77 -12.79 -1.62
C ILE A 9 5.44 -11.88 -2.80
N ALA A 10 4.22 -11.37 -2.88
CA ALA A 10 3.86 -10.36 -3.87
C ALA A 10 4.24 -8.97 -3.37
N VAL A 11 4.90 -8.18 -4.21
CA VAL A 11 5.15 -6.76 -3.97
C VAL A 11 4.46 -5.97 -5.08
N VAL A 12 3.55 -5.11 -4.69
CA VAL A 12 2.74 -4.31 -5.60
C VAL A 12 3.02 -2.84 -5.36
N SER A 13 3.09 -2.06 -6.43
CA SER A 13 3.14 -0.60 -6.39
C SER A 13 2.29 -0.01 -7.51
N ALA A 14 1.90 1.25 -7.39
CA ALA A 14 1.07 1.90 -8.39
C ALA A 14 1.89 2.45 -9.56
N MET A 15 3.10 2.95 -9.30
CA MET A 15 3.96 3.65 -10.25
C MET A 15 5.34 3.02 -10.38
N HIS A 16 5.97 3.24 -11.54
CA HIS A 16 7.29 2.67 -11.84
C HIS A 16 8.39 3.12 -10.87
N GLU A 17 8.37 4.37 -10.47
CA GLU A 17 9.34 4.97 -9.55
C GLU A 17 9.40 4.22 -8.21
N GLU A 18 8.25 3.68 -7.79
CA GLU A 18 8.10 2.98 -6.52
C GLU A 18 8.77 1.59 -6.52
N LEU A 19 8.79 0.89 -7.67
CA LEU A 19 9.46 -0.42 -7.83
C LEU A 19 10.88 -0.33 -8.39
N ARG A 20 11.30 0.84 -8.90
CA ARG A 20 12.58 1.02 -9.59
C ARG A 20 13.79 0.54 -8.78
N ALA A 21 13.75 0.67 -7.47
CA ALA A 21 14.84 0.26 -6.60
C ALA A 21 14.89 -1.28 -6.38
N LEU A 22 13.77 -1.97 -6.52
CA LEU A 22 13.66 -3.41 -6.28
C LEU A 22 13.94 -4.25 -7.53
N LEU A 23 13.46 -3.82 -8.69
CA LEU A 23 13.58 -4.57 -9.94
C LEU A 23 15.03 -4.99 -10.28
N PRO A 24 16.07 -4.12 -10.14
CA PRO A 24 17.45 -4.49 -10.43
C PRO A 24 18.07 -5.47 -9.43
N GLN A 25 17.42 -5.70 -8.27
CA GLN A 25 17.89 -6.59 -7.22
C GLN A 25 17.34 -8.02 -7.36
N LEU A 26 16.48 -8.25 -8.37
CA LEU A 26 15.92 -9.57 -8.60
C LEU A 26 16.93 -10.47 -9.31
N ASP A 27 17.10 -11.67 -8.77
CA ASP A 27 17.77 -12.79 -9.44
C ASP A 27 16.73 -13.69 -10.12
N ASP A 28 17.14 -14.45 -11.13
CA ASP A 28 16.35 -15.46 -11.87
C ASP A 28 15.03 -14.88 -12.41
N VAL A 29 15.08 -13.71 -13.04
CA VAL A 29 13.90 -12.97 -13.46
C VAL A 29 13.19 -13.60 -14.66
N HIS A 30 11.93 -13.93 -14.45
CA HIS A 30 10.97 -14.30 -15.51
C HIS A 30 9.86 -13.28 -15.59
N ARG A 31 9.49 -12.88 -16.80
CA ARG A 31 8.42 -11.89 -17.04
C ARG A 31 7.20 -12.58 -17.63
N LEU A 32 6.03 -12.20 -17.11
CA LEU A 32 4.75 -12.69 -17.58
C LEU A 32 3.78 -11.52 -17.74
N THR A 33 3.20 -11.35 -18.92
CA THR A 33 2.18 -10.31 -19.13
C THR A 33 0.78 -10.90 -18.99
N ARG A 34 -0.06 -10.28 -18.16
CA ARG A 34 -1.48 -10.61 -17.97
C ARG A 34 -2.30 -9.32 -17.83
N ALA A 35 -3.39 -9.24 -18.57
CA ALA A 35 -4.30 -8.09 -18.55
C ALA A 35 -3.57 -6.74 -18.66
N GLY A 36 -2.56 -6.64 -19.51
CA GLY A 36 -1.75 -5.44 -19.74
C GLY A 36 -0.75 -5.11 -18.62
N ARG A 37 -0.52 -6.03 -17.65
CA ARG A 37 0.43 -5.87 -16.54
C ARG A 37 1.61 -6.81 -16.72
N GLU A 38 2.81 -6.32 -16.45
CA GLU A 38 4.03 -7.15 -16.45
C GLU A 38 4.33 -7.60 -15.03
N PHE A 39 4.29 -8.91 -14.81
CA PHE A 39 4.64 -9.56 -13.55
C PHE A 39 6.08 -10.03 -13.63
N HIS A 40 6.93 -9.55 -12.73
CA HIS A 40 8.33 -9.93 -12.61
C HIS A 40 8.47 -10.99 -11.52
N HIS A 41 8.63 -12.21 -11.93
CA HIS A 41 8.90 -13.36 -11.08
C HIS A 41 10.39 -13.49 -10.88
N GLY A 42 10.84 -13.68 -9.64
CA GLY A 42 12.28 -13.87 -9.39
C GLY A 42 12.55 -14.16 -7.93
N ARG A 43 13.79 -13.95 -7.55
CA ARG A 43 14.22 -14.04 -6.15
C ARG A 43 14.79 -12.72 -5.69
N LEU A 44 14.37 -12.28 -4.50
CA LEU A 44 14.94 -11.13 -3.81
C LEU A 44 15.61 -11.64 -2.53
N HIS A 45 16.94 -11.50 -2.44
CA HIS A 45 17.73 -12.07 -1.34
C HIS A 45 17.44 -13.57 -1.11
N GLY A 46 17.33 -14.35 -2.20
CA GLY A 46 17.04 -15.78 -2.18
C GLY A 46 15.59 -16.16 -1.91
N ARG A 47 14.69 -15.22 -1.62
CA ARG A 47 13.26 -15.48 -1.41
C ARG A 47 12.46 -15.33 -2.70
N PRO A 48 11.53 -16.26 -3.00
CA PRO A 48 10.65 -16.11 -4.15
C PRO A 48 9.77 -14.88 -4.01
N VAL A 49 9.73 -14.06 -5.06
CA VAL A 49 8.89 -12.85 -5.10
C VAL A 49 8.22 -12.69 -6.46
N VAL A 50 7.11 -11.95 -6.47
CA VAL A 50 6.47 -11.43 -7.69
C VAL A 50 6.30 -9.93 -7.51
N LEU A 51 6.93 -9.13 -8.37
CA LEU A 51 6.79 -7.69 -8.40
C LEU A 51 5.88 -7.30 -9.56
N VAL A 52 4.96 -6.36 -9.33
CA VAL A 52 4.05 -5.87 -10.37
C VAL A 52 3.62 -4.43 -10.11
N LEU A 53 3.42 -3.67 -11.18
CA LEU A 53 2.76 -2.38 -11.14
C LEU A 53 1.25 -2.56 -11.33
N SER A 54 0.46 -2.03 -10.41
CA SER A 54 -1.00 -2.06 -10.51
C SER A 54 -1.55 -1.03 -11.49
N GLY A 55 -0.84 0.09 -11.66
CA GLY A 55 -1.41 1.33 -12.17
C GLY A 55 -2.18 2.07 -11.07
N ILE A 56 -2.66 3.27 -11.39
CA ILE A 56 -3.30 4.18 -10.45
C ILE A 56 -4.80 3.91 -10.35
N GLY A 57 -5.33 4.00 -9.13
CA GLY A 57 -6.75 3.90 -8.82
C GLY A 57 -7.22 2.52 -8.36
N LYS A 58 -8.37 2.51 -7.70
CA LYS A 58 -8.91 1.33 -7.02
C LYS A 58 -9.17 0.15 -7.94
N VAL A 59 -9.72 0.39 -9.13
CA VAL A 59 -10.02 -0.69 -10.10
C VAL A 59 -8.73 -1.33 -10.62
N ALA A 60 -7.71 -0.53 -10.94
CA ALA A 60 -6.42 -1.02 -11.40
C ALA A 60 -5.74 -1.88 -10.32
N ALA A 61 -5.73 -1.41 -9.09
CA ALA A 61 -5.17 -2.13 -7.94
C ALA A 61 -5.92 -3.44 -7.66
N ALA A 62 -7.26 -3.39 -7.59
CA ALA A 62 -8.10 -4.57 -7.36
C ALA A 62 -7.88 -5.65 -8.43
N THR A 63 -7.87 -5.26 -9.71
CA THR A 63 -7.62 -6.20 -10.83
C THR A 63 -6.27 -6.88 -10.69
N THR A 64 -5.22 -6.12 -10.34
CA THR A 64 -3.87 -6.65 -10.20
C THR A 64 -3.77 -7.64 -9.05
N VAL A 65 -4.34 -7.30 -7.90
CA VAL A 65 -4.29 -8.17 -6.71
C VAL A 65 -5.12 -9.43 -6.91
N ALA A 66 -6.27 -9.34 -7.58
CA ALA A 66 -7.07 -10.51 -7.92
C ALA A 66 -6.31 -11.47 -8.85
N LEU A 67 -5.60 -10.96 -9.87
CA LEU A 67 -4.73 -11.77 -10.73
C LEU A 67 -3.58 -12.42 -9.93
N LEU A 68 -2.94 -11.65 -9.03
CA LEU A 68 -1.89 -12.20 -8.15
C LEU A 68 -2.42 -13.34 -7.30
N ALA A 69 -3.54 -13.15 -6.66
CA ALA A 69 -4.12 -14.15 -5.77
C ALA A 69 -4.52 -15.42 -6.54
N ALA A 70 -5.14 -15.27 -7.72
CA ALA A 70 -5.66 -16.38 -8.51
C ALA A 70 -4.56 -17.16 -9.27
N GLU A 71 -3.59 -16.47 -9.89
CA GLU A 71 -2.62 -17.12 -10.76
C GLU A 71 -1.30 -17.47 -10.05
N PHE A 72 -0.84 -16.64 -9.13
CA PHE A 72 0.46 -16.81 -8.46
C PHE A 72 0.36 -17.40 -7.07
N GLY A 73 -0.79 -17.27 -6.40
CA GLY A 73 -1.02 -17.81 -5.06
C GLY A 73 0.01 -17.33 -4.03
N PRO A 74 0.28 -16.02 -3.90
CA PRO A 74 1.32 -15.54 -3.00
C PRO A 74 0.99 -15.89 -1.55
N GLN A 75 2.02 -16.17 -0.74
CA GLN A 75 1.84 -16.40 0.69
C GLN A 75 1.42 -15.13 1.43
N SER A 76 1.86 -13.97 0.95
CA SER A 76 1.51 -12.66 1.48
C SER A 76 1.71 -11.58 0.41
N LEU A 77 1.10 -10.42 0.63
CA LEU A 77 1.20 -9.27 -0.25
C LEU A 77 1.71 -8.04 0.50
N LEU A 78 2.72 -7.39 -0.06
CA LEU A 78 3.20 -6.08 0.37
C LEU A 78 2.79 -5.05 -0.67
N PHE A 79 2.11 -3.99 -0.23
CA PHE A 79 1.79 -2.87 -1.08
C PHE A 79 2.59 -1.65 -0.65
N THR A 80 3.47 -1.19 -1.51
CA THR A 80 4.35 -0.04 -1.25
C THR A 80 4.07 1.08 -2.23
N GLY A 81 4.41 2.31 -1.85
CA GLY A 81 4.22 3.49 -2.67
C GLY A 81 4.23 4.78 -1.87
N VAL A 82 3.69 5.84 -2.46
CA VAL A 82 3.60 7.16 -1.85
C VAL A 82 2.17 7.50 -1.41
N ALA A 83 2.04 8.49 -0.54
CA ALA A 83 0.76 9.03 -0.08
C ALA A 83 0.90 10.49 0.35
N GLY A 84 -0.19 11.22 0.31
CA GLY A 84 -0.31 12.53 0.94
C GLY A 84 -0.54 12.41 2.44
N GLY A 85 0.23 13.17 3.23
CA GLY A 85 0.09 13.19 4.69
C GLY A 85 -1.12 14.00 5.13
N LEU A 86 -2.03 13.41 5.92
CA LEU A 86 -3.22 14.09 6.46
C LEU A 86 -3.00 14.57 7.90
N ALA A 87 -2.58 13.69 8.79
CA ALA A 87 -2.44 14.04 10.21
C ALA A 87 -1.38 15.14 10.43
N PRO A 88 -1.60 16.06 11.38
CA PRO A 88 -0.67 17.17 11.63
C PRO A 88 0.77 16.75 11.96
N GLY A 89 0.94 15.57 12.57
CA GLY A 89 2.25 15.02 12.94
C GLY A 89 2.98 14.25 11.84
N VAL A 90 2.31 14.00 10.71
CA VAL A 90 2.87 13.27 9.56
C VAL A 90 3.49 14.26 8.58
N ARG A 91 4.76 14.09 8.22
CA ARG A 91 5.54 15.04 7.41
C ARG A 91 6.02 14.38 6.13
N VAL A 92 6.37 15.20 5.14
CA VAL A 92 7.05 14.72 3.92
C VAL A 92 8.34 13.97 4.30
N GLY A 93 8.50 12.79 3.71
CA GLY A 93 9.59 11.87 4.00
C GLY A 93 9.32 10.87 5.12
N ASP A 94 8.27 11.07 5.93
CA ASP A 94 7.83 10.08 6.89
C ASP A 94 7.28 8.83 6.20
N VAL A 95 7.24 7.74 6.94
CA VAL A 95 6.65 6.47 6.48
C VAL A 95 5.39 6.20 7.30
N VAL A 96 4.33 5.78 6.63
CA VAL A 96 3.08 5.35 7.26
C VAL A 96 2.86 3.86 6.97
N LEU A 97 2.82 3.05 8.01
CA LEU A 97 2.37 1.67 7.99
C LEU A 97 0.87 1.65 8.26
N ALA A 98 0.10 1.13 7.30
CA ALA A 98 -1.33 1.00 7.52
C ALA A 98 -1.63 -0.12 8.52
N ARG A 99 -2.32 0.20 9.62
CA ARG A 99 -2.96 -0.79 10.49
C ARG A 99 -4.31 -1.20 9.92
N GLU A 100 -5.00 -0.24 9.34
CA GLU A 100 -6.29 -0.40 8.69
C GLU A 100 -6.35 0.47 7.44
N LEU A 101 -7.17 0.05 6.49
CA LEU A 101 -7.46 0.82 5.27
C LEU A 101 -8.97 0.98 5.10
N LEU A 102 -9.38 2.14 4.54
CA LEU A 102 -10.77 2.52 4.34
C LEU A 102 -10.92 3.25 3.01
N GLN A 103 -11.99 2.97 2.25
CA GLN A 103 -12.34 3.72 1.05
C GLN A 103 -13.12 4.98 1.45
N HIS A 104 -12.48 6.15 1.43
CA HIS A 104 -13.12 7.40 1.88
C HIS A 104 -14.20 7.94 0.94
N ASP A 105 -14.21 7.48 -0.30
CA ASP A 105 -15.18 7.82 -1.33
C ASP A 105 -16.29 6.76 -1.52
N MET A 106 -16.31 5.71 -0.69
CA MET A 106 -17.39 4.72 -0.70
C MET A 106 -18.61 5.29 0.01
N ASP A 107 -19.68 5.51 -0.76
CA ASP A 107 -20.95 5.99 -0.23
C ASP A 107 -22.11 5.34 -1.00
N ALA A 108 -22.76 4.39 -0.38
CA ALA A 108 -23.96 3.73 -0.89
C ALA A 108 -25.21 4.09 -0.06
N SER A 109 -25.18 5.25 0.61
CA SER A 109 -26.31 5.77 1.39
C SER A 109 -27.55 6.01 0.51
N PRO A 110 -28.77 5.82 1.02
CA PRO A 110 -29.11 5.37 2.36
C PRO A 110 -29.18 3.85 2.52
N LEU A 111 -28.80 3.05 1.51
CA LEU A 111 -28.93 1.60 1.52
C LEU A 111 -27.95 0.93 2.48
N PHE A 112 -26.75 1.50 2.58
CA PHE A 112 -25.69 1.06 3.49
C PHE A 112 -25.09 2.28 4.20
N PRO A 113 -24.49 2.08 5.38
CA PRO A 113 -23.74 3.13 6.05
C PRO A 113 -22.61 3.69 5.16
N ARG A 114 -22.33 4.98 5.28
CA ARG A 114 -21.21 5.60 4.58
C ARG A 114 -19.91 4.86 4.93
N TYR A 115 -19.03 4.69 3.95
CA TYR A 115 -17.76 3.96 3.99
C TYR A 115 -17.89 2.43 4.07
N GLU A 116 -19.06 1.88 4.35
CA GLU A 116 -19.25 0.44 4.31
C GLU A 116 -19.22 -0.07 2.88
N VAL A 117 -18.39 -1.08 2.62
CA VAL A 117 -18.46 -1.81 1.36
C VAL A 117 -19.74 -2.65 1.37
N PRO A 118 -20.67 -2.39 0.45
CA PRO A 118 -22.00 -3.01 0.46
C PRO A 118 -21.94 -4.52 0.58
N LEU A 119 -22.84 -5.08 1.38
CA LEU A 119 -23.01 -6.52 1.63
C LEU A 119 -21.86 -7.19 2.41
N THR A 120 -20.80 -6.47 2.78
CA THR A 120 -19.68 -7.06 3.54
C THR A 120 -19.75 -6.79 5.03
N GLY A 121 -20.51 -5.76 5.46
CA GLY A 121 -20.54 -5.28 6.84
C GLY A 121 -19.21 -4.66 7.29
N ARG A 122 -18.32 -4.30 6.35
CA ARG A 122 -16.99 -3.78 6.63
C ARG A 122 -16.76 -2.42 5.98
N SER A 123 -16.25 -1.48 6.77
CA SER A 123 -15.71 -0.20 6.27
C SER A 123 -14.20 -0.15 6.35
N ARG A 124 -13.60 -0.94 7.26
CA ARG A 124 -12.15 -0.99 7.50
C ARG A 124 -11.62 -2.40 7.27
N PHE A 125 -10.46 -2.48 6.66
CA PHE A 125 -9.74 -3.72 6.40
C PHE A 125 -8.42 -3.70 7.15
N ALA A 126 -8.26 -4.59 8.13
CA ALA A 126 -7.06 -4.67 8.95
C ALA A 126 -5.91 -5.32 8.18
N ALA A 127 -4.73 -4.71 8.23
CA ALA A 127 -3.50 -5.31 7.75
C ALA A 127 -3.06 -6.45 8.68
N ASP A 128 -2.26 -7.40 8.15
CA ASP A 128 -1.70 -8.47 8.94
C ASP A 128 -0.73 -7.94 9.99
N ALA A 129 -0.96 -8.29 11.26
CA ALA A 129 -0.20 -7.76 12.38
C ALA A 129 1.27 -8.22 12.37
N THR A 130 1.52 -9.46 11.96
CA THR A 130 2.88 -10.03 11.91
C THR A 130 3.70 -9.37 10.81
N LEU A 131 3.17 -9.28 9.60
CA LEU A 131 3.82 -8.60 8.47
C LEU A 131 4.06 -7.12 8.79
N SER A 132 3.07 -6.45 9.38
CA SER A 132 3.19 -5.04 9.76
C SER A 132 4.27 -4.82 10.83
N ALA A 133 4.41 -5.73 11.80
CA ALA A 133 5.46 -5.67 12.80
C ALA A 133 6.86 -5.91 12.20
N GLU A 134 6.98 -6.80 11.23
CA GLU A 134 8.24 -7.04 10.50
C GLU A 134 8.64 -5.82 9.67
N LEU A 135 7.70 -5.22 8.96
CA LEU A 135 7.94 -3.98 8.20
C LEU A 135 8.31 -2.81 9.12
N ALA A 136 7.65 -2.68 10.28
CA ALA A 136 7.96 -1.64 11.24
C ALA A 136 9.41 -1.73 11.71
N ARG A 137 9.87 -2.93 12.08
CA ARG A 137 11.27 -3.16 12.49
C ARG A 137 12.26 -2.81 11.37
N GLY A 138 11.98 -3.24 10.14
CA GLY A 138 12.80 -2.90 8.97
C GLY A 138 12.82 -1.39 8.70
N CYS A 139 11.68 -0.74 8.82
CA CYS A 139 11.54 0.70 8.64
C CYS A 139 12.36 1.47 9.69
N GLU A 140 12.23 1.12 10.97
CA GLU A 140 13.00 1.74 12.05
C GLU A 140 14.51 1.59 11.84
N GLN A 141 14.98 0.40 11.43
CA GLN A 141 16.39 0.18 11.13
C GLN A 141 16.89 1.06 9.98
N VAL A 142 16.13 1.15 8.90
CA VAL A 142 16.48 1.98 7.73
C VAL A 142 16.48 3.46 8.10
N LEU A 143 15.47 3.93 8.83
CA LEU A 143 15.35 5.35 9.21
C LEU A 143 16.44 5.83 10.18
N GLN A 144 17.13 4.93 10.87
CA GLN A 144 18.30 5.26 11.71
C GLN A 144 19.58 5.47 10.89
N LEU A 145 19.62 5.04 9.63
CA LEU A 145 20.79 5.23 8.78
C LEU A 145 20.87 6.67 8.26
N PRO A 146 22.08 7.17 8.00
CA PRO A 146 22.25 8.48 7.38
C PRO A 146 21.69 8.50 5.95
N HIS A 147 20.76 9.38 5.68
CA HIS A 147 20.14 9.52 4.35
C HIS A 147 20.56 10.85 3.70
N ALA A 148 21.81 10.94 3.20
CA ALA A 148 22.32 12.16 2.57
C ALA A 148 21.43 12.67 1.42
N ALA A 149 20.76 11.76 0.70
CA ALA A 149 19.83 12.12 -0.36
C ALA A 149 18.58 12.86 0.18
N LEU A 150 18.08 12.49 1.36
CA LEU A 150 16.90 13.13 1.97
C LEU A 150 17.21 14.53 2.51
N LEU A 151 18.44 14.77 2.95
CA LEU A 151 18.88 16.10 3.42
C LEU A 151 18.78 17.17 2.35
N ARG A 152 18.95 16.78 1.06
CA ARG A 152 18.78 17.71 -0.08
C ARG A 152 17.35 18.22 -0.21
N PHE A 153 16.38 17.51 0.33
CA PHE A 153 14.97 17.89 0.36
C PHE A 153 14.53 18.44 1.72
N GLY A 154 15.50 18.74 2.61
CA GLY A 154 15.20 19.24 3.96
C GLY A 154 14.64 18.17 4.91
N ILE A 155 14.72 16.89 4.55
CA ILE A 155 14.22 15.77 5.37
C ILE A 155 15.38 15.28 6.22
N ALA A 156 15.43 15.73 7.48
CA ALA A 156 16.55 15.42 8.39
C ALA A 156 16.26 14.22 9.31
N ALA A 157 15.01 14.00 9.69
CA ALA A 157 14.64 12.98 10.67
C ALA A 157 13.25 12.40 10.33
N PRO A 158 13.14 11.57 9.27
CA PRO A 158 11.89 10.93 8.93
C PRO A 158 11.49 9.93 10.02
N ARG A 159 10.18 9.76 10.22
CA ARG A 159 9.60 8.89 11.25
C ARG A 159 8.72 7.83 10.63
N CYS A 160 8.55 6.72 11.35
CA CYS A 160 7.57 5.70 11.03
C CYS A 160 6.32 5.91 11.91
N HIS A 161 5.16 5.98 11.28
CA HIS A 161 3.86 6.08 11.92
C HIS A 161 3.05 4.81 11.60
N ALA A 162 2.09 4.47 12.43
CA ALA A 162 1.21 3.34 12.19
C ALA A 162 -0.25 3.70 12.51
N GLY A 163 -1.17 3.55 11.54
CA GLY A 163 -2.57 3.92 11.71
C GLY A 163 -3.41 3.73 10.46
N LEU A 164 -4.49 4.51 10.37
CA LEU A 164 -5.43 4.46 9.25
C LEU A 164 -4.84 5.15 8.01
N VAL A 165 -4.87 4.43 6.88
CA VAL A 165 -4.65 4.99 5.54
C VAL A 165 -5.96 4.93 4.77
N ILE A 166 -6.33 6.03 4.12
CA ILE A 166 -7.60 6.11 3.38
C ILE A 166 -7.35 6.21 1.88
N SER A 167 -8.22 5.59 1.10
CA SER A 167 -8.09 5.53 -0.36
C SER A 167 -9.32 6.04 -1.07
N GLY A 168 -9.13 6.69 -2.22
CA GLY A 168 -10.22 7.09 -3.13
C GLY A 168 -9.72 7.35 -4.54
N ASP A 169 -10.61 7.31 -5.52
CA ASP A 169 -10.26 7.50 -6.94
C ASP A 169 -10.08 8.98 -7.35
N ARG A 170 -9.94 9.86 -6.37
CA ARG A 170 -9.66 11.26 -6.58
C ARG A 170 -8.33 11.65 -5.93
N PHE A 171 -7.46 12.30 -6.71
CA PHE A 171 -6.23 12.88 -6.17
C PHE A 171 -6.57 14.09 -5.29
N VAL A 172 -6.18 14.03 -4.02
CA VAL A 172 -6.40 15.11 -3.04
C VAL A 172 -5.26 16.11 -3.18
N ALA A 173 -5.58 17.32 -3.62
CA ALA A 173 -4.59 18.33 -4.00
C ALA A 173 -4.88 19.73 -3.42
N THR A 174 -5.85 19.85 -2.52
CA THR A 174 -6.21 21.15 -1.92
C THR A 174 -6.36 21.03 -0.41
N ALA A 175 -5.99 22.09 0.31
CA ALA A 175 -6.17 22.20 1.75
C ALA A 175 -7.64 21.98 2.18
N ALA A 176 -8.60 22.46 1.39
CA ALA A 176 -10.03 22.30 1.68
C ALA A 176 -10.46 20.81 1.64
N GLU A 177 -9.98 20.05 0.65
CA GLU A 177 -10.25 18.60 0.56
C GLU A 177 -9.61 17.85 1.72
N SER A 178 -8.36 18.18 2.02
CA SER A 178 -7.61 17.59 3.13
C SER A 178 -8.29 17.86 4.48
N ASP A 179 -8.75 19.10 4.70
CA ASP A 179 -9.49 19.50 5.90
C ASP A 179 -10.82 18.75 6.02
N ALA A 180 -11.55 18.60 4.92
CA ALA A 180 -12.79 17.83 4.90
C ALA A 180 -12.57 16.36 5.24
N LEU A 181 -11.50 15.73 4.73
CA LEU A 181 -11.14 14.36 5.06
C LEU A 181 -10.73 14.22 6.53
N ARG A 182 -9.93 15.15 7.07
CA ARG A 182 -9.55 15.16 8.49
C ARG A 182 -10.77 15.35 9.41
N ALA A 183 -11.71 16.16 9.02
CA ALA A 183 -12.94 16.35 9.78
C ALA A 183 -13.82 15.08 9.78
N ALA A 184 -13.90 14.39 8.64
CA ALA A 184 -14.71 13.17 8.49
C ALA A 184 -14.05 11.92 9.09
N LEU A 185 -12.72 11.83 9.03
CA LEU A 185 -11.91 10.69 9.44
C LEU A 185 -10.69 11.18 10.25
N PRO A 186 -10.88 11.63 11.50
CA PRO A 186 -9.85 12.33 12.27
C PRO A 186 -8.67 11.45 12.67
N ASP A 187 -8.79 10.13 12.59
CA ASP A 187 -7.73 9.16 12.84
C ASP A 187 -6.93 8.80 11.58
N ALA A 188 -7.30 9.34 10.39
CA ALA A 188 -6.56 9.08 9.17
C ALA A 188 -5.18 9.77 9.18
N LEU A 189 -4.13 9.00 8.92
CA LEU A 189 -2.75 9.49 8.86
C LEU A 189 -2.37 9.96 7.45
N ALA A 190 -2.82 9.26 6.43
CA ALA A 190 -2.46 9.51 5.05
C ALA A 190 -3.60 9.15 4.09
N VAL A 191 -3.57 9.74 2.89
CA VAL A 191 -4.50 9.47 1.79
C VAL A 191 -3.75 9.10 0.52
N GLU A 192 -4.29 8.14 -0.22
CA GLU A 192 -3.76 7.66 -1.49
C GLU A 192 -4.90 7.08 -2.34
N MET A 193 -4.62 6.31 -3.41
CA MET A 193 -5.65 5.97 -4.38
C MET A 193 -5.91 4.46 -4.56
N GLU A 194 -5.22 3.56 -3.85
CA GLU A 194 -5.25 2.11 -4.14
C GLU A 194 -5.38 1.19 -2.91
N GLY A 195 -4.75 1.54 -1.81
CA GLY A 195 -4.49 0.62 -0.69
C GLY A 195 -5.74 -0.04 -0.11
N ALA A 196 -6.86 0.68 0.01
CA ALA A 196 -8.10 0.10 0.51
C ALA A 196 -8.71 -0.92 -0.47
N ALA A 197 -8.52 -0.74 -1.78
CA ALA A 197 -8.94 -1.72 -2.77
C ALA A 197 -8.06 -2.98 -2.72
N VAL A 198 -6.75 -2.81 -2.55
CA VAL A 198 -5.82 -3.93 -2.30
C VAL A 198 -6.25 -4.70 -1.05
N ALA A 199 -6.52 -4.01 0.05
CA ALA A 199 -6.91 -4.60 1.32
C ALA A 199 -8.22 -5.38 1.22
N GLN A 200 -9.22 -4.83 0.52
CA GLN A 200 -10.49 -5.51 0.28
C GLN A 200 -10.28 -6.81 -0.50
N VAL A 201 -9.55 -6.79 -1.62
CA VAL A 201 -9.30 -8.00 -2.42
C VAL A 201 -8.49 -9.02 -1.63
N CYS A 202 -7.50 -8.59 -0.86
CA CYS A 202 -6.75 -9.50 0.01
C CYS A 202 -7.65 -10.17 1.05
N ALA A 203 -8.61 -9.43 1.61
CA ALA A 203 -9.60 -10.00 2.54
C ALA A 203 -10.53 -11.00 1.86
N ASP A 204 -10.98 -10.73 0.62
CA ASP A 204 -11.83 -11.63 -0.16
C ASP A 204 -11.12 -12.94 -0.52
N PHE A 205 -9.80 -12.87 -0.76
CA PHE A 205 -8.97 -14.05 -1.06
C PHE A 205 -8.26 -14.65 0.17
N GLU A 206 -8.56 -14.16 1.38
CA GLU A 206 -7.93 -14.59 2.64
C GLU A 206 -6.40 -14.56 2.57
N ARG A 207 -5.83 -13.49 1.98
CA ARG A 207 -4.37 -13.31 1.85
C ARG A 207 -3.86 -12.30 2.88
N PRO A 208 -2.86 -12.69 3.69
CA PRO A 208 -2.18 -11.74 4.56
C PRO A 208 -1.56 -10.61 3.73
N PHE A 209 -1.72 -9.38 4.18
CA PHE A 209 -1.17 -8.21 3.50
C PHE A 209 -0.67 -7.16 4.48
N ALA A 210 0.27 -6.34 4.01
CA ALA A 210 0.69 -5.13 4.69
C ALA A 210 0.88 -4.00 3.68
N VAL A 211 0.67 -2.77 4.13
CA VAL A 211 0.77 -1.56 3.29
C VAL A 211 1.72 -0.57 3.95
N LEU A 212 2.68 -0.10 3.17
CA LEU A 212 3.65 0.91 3.55
C LEU A 212 3.59 2.07 2.57
N ARG A 213 3.53 3.30 3.07
CA ARG A 213 3.51 4.52 2.27
C ARG A 213 4.59 5.49 2.72
N THR A 214 5.35 6.04 1.77
CA THR A 214 6.21 7.19 2.03
C THR A 214 5.42 8.46 1.74
N VAL A 215 5.46 9.40 2.65
CA VAL A 215 4.74 10.68 2.49
C VAL A 215 5.49 11.55 1.50
N SER A 216 4.88 11.79 0.34
CA SER A 216 5.44 12.62 -0.75
C SER A 216 5.07 14.09 -0.65
N ASP A 217 3.90 14.38 -0.08
CA ASP A 217 3.32 15.71 0.04
C ASP A 217 2.37 15.78 1.25
N ARG A 218 1.74 16.92 1.48
CA ARG A 218 0.81 17.13 2.60
C ARG A 218 -0.67 16.99 2.20
N ALA A 219 -0.95 16.55 1.00
CA ALA A 219 -2.30 16.51 0.43
C ALA A 219 -3.00 17.88 0.44
N ASP A 220 -2.27 18.98 0.19
CA ASP A 220 -2.73 20.37 0.28
C ASP A 220 -2.24 21.22 -0.91
#